data_28879c658aeab28ec6a220eac7656b5e
#
_entry.id   28879c658aeab28ec6a220eac7656b5e
#
_cell.length_a   1.000
_cell.length_b   1.000
_cell.length_c   1.000
_cell.angle_alpha   90.00
_cell.angle_beta   90.00
_cell.angle_gamma   90.00
#
_symmetry.space_group_name_H-M   'P 1'
#
loop_
_entity.id
_entity.type
_entity.pdbx_description
1 polymer ?
#
loop_
_entity_poly.entity_id
_entity_poly.type
_entity_poly.pdbx_seq_one_letter_code
_entity_poly.pdbx_strand_id
1 'polypeptide(L)'
;MDDPKRFVFGKGSFVDDFRLPEMLYIKFVRSPHARARVTRVKGGINSSELKASLASVGEGAVGSLSAAAMPVLASGYVNFVGQPVAAVLGNSRYEAEDLLESVEVDYEPLKPVVDIEEALKTEPIHQGLKSNVFAAHTLGSKFEVDFDLVLEDTFRIERVAANPIEPRGVIAYYDGSRLNVWVSTQSVFSVKRGLASSLGIPESVVRVIQADTGGGFGSKGGLYPEYVVAAYASMKTRRPVKWIESRTENIQASNHGRGALAHMKLYAKNSGRVTGLEAQVYVDAGAYAVGLNIFAPRFIG
;
A
#
# COMPACT_ATOMS: atom_id res chain seq x y z
N MET A 1 -14.18 -7.22 -26.95
CA MET A 1 -12.82 -6.78 -26.60
C MET A 1 -12.62 -5.41 -27.21
N ASP A 2 -12.23 -4.43 -26.41
CA ASP A 2 -11.94 -3.10 -26.95
C ASP A 2 -10.71 -3.18 -27.86
N ASP A 3 -10.79 -2.49 -29.01
CA ASP A 3 -9.68 -2.42 -29.96
C ASP A 3 -8.47 -1.70 -29.30
N PRO A 4 -7.32 -2.34 -29.13
CA PRO A 4 -6.14 -1.71 -28.53
C PRO A 4 -5.63 -0.52 -29.34
N LYS A 5 -5.98 -0.42 -30.64
CA LYS A 5 -5.63 0.71 -31.48
C LYS A 5 -6.19 2.05 -30.98
N ARG A 6 -7.27 2.02 -30.16
CA ARG A 6 -7.83 3.24 -29.59
C ARG A 6 -6.81 4.05 -28.76
N PHE A 7 -5.85 3.39 -28.10
CA PHE A 7 -4.78 4.07 -27.37
C PHE A 7 -3.83 4.84 -28.29
N VAL A 8 -3.48 4.25 -29.43
CA VAL A 8 -2.63 4.90 -30.44
C VAL A 8 -3.31 6.15 -31.01
N PHE A 9 -4.64 6.13 -31.10
CA PHE A 9 -5.43 7.27 -31.58
C PHE A 9 -5.85 8.25 -30.48
N GLY A 10 -5.28 8.16 -29.28
CA GLY A 10 -5.59 9.06 -28.16
C GLY A 10 -7.02 8.90 -27.61
N LYS A 11 -7.66 7.76 -27.81
CA LYS A 11 -9.02 7.46 -27.33
C LYS A 11 -9.05 6.68 -26.02
N GLY A 12 -7.95 6.64 -25.28
CA GLY A 12 -7.89 6.12 -23.92
C GLY A 12 -8.67 7.03 -22.98
N SER A 13 -9.24 6.45 -21.89
CA SER A 13 -9.98 7.19 -20.86
C SER A 13 -9.46 6.77 -19.48
N PHE A 14 -8.50 7.53 -19.00
CA PHE A 14 -7.84 7.33 -17.70
C PHE A 14 -8.62 8.06 -16.60
N VAL A 15 -8.34 7.72 -15.32
CA VAL A 15 -9.11 8.33 -14.21
C VAL A 15 -9.03 9.85 -14.21
N ASP A 16 -7.89 10.42 -14.62
CA ASP A 16 -7.76 11.87 -14.66
C ASP A 16 -8.57 12.56 -15.76
N ASP A 17 -9.01 11.84 -16.79
CA ASP A 17 -9.82 12.39 -17.88
C ASP A 17 -11.29 12.61 -17.48
N PHE A 18 -11.80 11.85 -16.51
CA PHE A 18 -13.20 11.96 -16.10
C PHE A 18 -13.49 13.27 -15.37
N ARG A 19 -14.63 13.88 -15.70
CA ARG A 19 -15.17 15.07 -15.05
C ARG A 19 -16.64 14.83 -14.71
N LEU A 20 -17.00 15.08 -13.47
CA LEU A 20 -18.38 14.99 -12.98
C LEU A 20 -18.83 16.37 -12.50
N PRO A 21 -20.13 16.73 -12.64
CA PRO A 21 -20.63 17.98 -12.11
C PRO A 21 -20.34 18.13 -10.61
N GLU A 22 -20.05 19.37 -10.18
CA GLU A 22 -19.80 19.74 -8.78
C GLU A 22 -18.67 18.93 -8.09
N MET A 23 -17.74 18.37 -8.87
CA MET A 23 -16.68 17.53 -8.37
C MET A 23 -15.72 18.31 -7.45
N LEU A 24 -15.46 17.73 -6.29
CA LEU A 24 -14.43 18.18 -5.35
C LEU A 24 -13.10 17.49 -5.64
N TYR A 25 -12.03 18.16 -5.27
CA TYR A 25 -10.67 17.63 -5.31
C TYR A 25 -10.16 17.43 -3.89
N ILE A 26 -9.53 16.28 -3.63
CA ILE A 26 -8.99 15.96 -2.33
C ILE A 26 -7.46 15.94 -2.40
N LYS A 27 -6.83 16.48 -1.36
CA LYS A 27 -5.38 16.46 -1.15
C LYS A 27 -5.07 15.98 0.27
N PHE A 28 -3.87 15.42 0.45
CA PHE A 28 -3.46 14.79 1.70
C PHE A 28 -2.28 15.50 2.33
N VAL A 29 -2.40 15.80 3.61
CA VAL A 29 -1.25 16.10 4.48
C VAL A 29 -0.56 14.79 4.78
N ARG A 30 0.71 14.70 4.42
CA ARG A 30 1.52 13.49 4.56
C ARG A 30 2.63 13.67 5.55
N SER A 31 2.98 12.59 6.25
CA SER A 31 4.11 12.58 7.17
C SER A 31 5.43 12.88 6.45
N PRO A 32 6.22 13.84 6.93
CA PRO A 32 7.60 14.03 6.50
C PRO A 32 8.58 13.07 7.23
N HIS A 33 8.11 12.36 8.26
CA HIS A 33 8.92 11.50 9.10
C HIS A 33 8.76 10.03 8.73
N ALA A 34 9.88 9.31 8.73
CA ALA A 34 9.89 7.85 8.57
C ALA A 34 9.29 7.12 9.78
N ARG A 35 9.38 7.72 10.98
CA ARG A 35 8.68 7.30 12.18
C ARG A 35 8.53 8.49 13.14
N ALA A 36 7.30 8.72 13.60
CA ALA A 36 7.03 9.74 14.61
C ALA A 36 5.74 9.42 15.38
N ARG A 37 5.61 9.95 16.58
CA ARG A 37 4.33 10.05 17.28
C ARG A 37 3.62 11.31 16.78
N VAL A 38 2.35 11.16 16.39
CA VAL A 38 1.47 12.29 16.05
C VAL A 38 0.78 12.72 17.32
N THR A 39 1.13 13.88 17.84
CA THR A 39 0.62 14.38 19.12
C THR A 39 -0.61 15.25 18.96
N ARG A 40 -0.75 15.95 17.83
CA ARG A 40 -1.90 16.77 17.52
C ARG A 40 -2.13 16.83 16.01
N VAL A 41 -3.40 16.78 15.62
CA VAL A 41 -3.86 17.13 14.26
C VAL A 41 -5.02 18.10 14.41
N LYS A 42 -4.94 19.25 13.76
CA LYS A 42 -5.98 20.27 13.75
C LYS A 42 -6.32 20.64 12.31
N GLY A 43 -7.58 20.56 11.96
CA GLY A 43 -8.08 20.81 10.60
C GLY A 43 -8.16 19.55 9.72
N GLY A 44 -8.83 19.70 8.60
CA GLY A 44 -9.07 18.64 7.62
C GLY A 44 -9.84 17.43 8.16
N ILE A 45 -10.10 16.48 7.27
CA ILE A 45 -10.59 15.14 7.64
C ILE A 45 -9.38 14.37 8.20
N ASN A 46 -9.46 13.90 9.42
CA ASN A 46 -8.37 13.22 10.12
C ASN A 46 -8.89 11.98 10.89
N SER A 47 -8.01 11.28 11.60
CA SER A 47 -8.35 10.04 12.31
C SER A 47 -9.37 10.21 13.45
N SER A 48 -9.64 11.42 13.92
CA SER A 48 -10.72 11.66 14.91
C SER A 48 -12.09 11.52 14.26
N GLU A 49 -12.21 11.84 12.99
CA GLU A 49 -13.43 11.79 12.20
C GLU A 49 -13.59 10.44 11.48
N LEU A 50 -12.53 9.93 10.85
CA LEU A 50 -12.53 8.67 10.10
C LEU A 50 -11.63 7.64 10.76
N LYS A 51 -12.23 6.79 11.61
CA LYS A 51 -11.55 5.67 12.27
C LYS A 51 -11.69 4.40 11.43
N ALA A 52 -10.93 4.32 10.34
CA ALA A 52 -10.91 3.18 9.44
C ALA A 52 -9.49 2.68 9.24
N SER A 53 -9.35 1.39 8.94
CA SER A 53 -8.07 0.76 8.60
C SER A 53 -8.22 -0.07 7.34
N LEU A 54 -7.13 -0.23 6.62
CA LEU A 54 -7.05 -1.22 5.55
C LEU A 54 -6.99 -2.61 6.17
N ALA A 55 -7.79 -3.53 5.66
CA ALA A 55 -7.71 -4.91 6.08
C ALA A 55 -6.30 -5.45 5.82
N SER A 56 -5.69 -6.03 6.83
CA SER A 56 -4.43 -6.76 6.66
C SER A 56 -4.69 -8.00 5.81
N VAL A 57 -3.83 -8.21 4.83
CA VAL A 57 -3.89 -9.38 3.94
C VAL A 57 -2.80 -10.35 4.40
N GLY A 58 -3.18 -11.56 4.80
CA GLY A 58 -2.20 -12.61 5.11
C GLY A 58 -2.83 -13.86 5.69
N GLU A 59 -2.76 -14.97 4.98
CA GLU A 59 -2.83 -16.31 5.55
C GLU A 59 -1.41 -16.71 5.97
N GLY A 60 -1.26 -17.38 7.11
CA GLY A 60 0.03 -17.83 7.64
C GLY A 60 0.74 -16.79 8.51
N ALA A 61 0.01 -15.83 9.05
CA ALA A 61 0.54 -14.81 9.94
C ALA A 61 1.10 -15.39 11.24
N VAL A 62 2.25 -14.89 11.65
CA VAL A 62 2.80 -15.10 12.99
C VAL A 62 2.18 -14.06 13.92
N GLY A 63 1.14 -14.43 14.64
CA GLY A 63 0.43 -13.53 15.55
C GLY A 63 -0.75 -12.80 14.93
N SER A 64 -1.31 -11.81 15.64
CA SER A 64 -2.47 -11.04 15.17
C SER A 64 -2.04 -9.94 14.20
N LEU A 65 -2.23 -10.14 12.90
CA LEU A 65 -1.96 -9.12 11.86
C LEU A 65 -2.82 -7.86 12.04
N SER A 66 -3.91 -7.93 12.80
CA SER A 66 -4.73 -6.75 13.09
C SER A 66 -3.93 -5.65 13.82
N ALA A 67 -2.91 -6.02 14.60
CA ALA A 67 -2.04 -5.06 15.26
C ALA A 67 -1.16 -4.25 14.29
N ALA A 68 -0.90 -4.78 13.09
CA ALA A 68 -0.17 -4.11 12.01
C ALA A 68 -1.08 -3.63 10.87
N ALA A 69 -2.39 -3.50 11.13
CA ALA A 69 -3.32 -2.93 10.18
C ALA A 69 -2.99 -1.45 9.92
N MET A 70 -2.98 -1.04 8.66
CA MET A 70 -2.68 0.34 8.29
C MET A 70 -3.90 1.22 8.53
N PRO A 71 -3.83 2.24 9.41
CA PRO A 71 -4.91 3.21 9.54
C PRO A 71 -5.02 4.01 8.23
N VAL A 72 -6.25 4.31 7.82
CA VAL A 72 -6.53 5.09 6.59
C VAL A 72 -5.99 6.52 6.72
N LEU A 73 -6.10 7.10 7.91
CA LEU A 73 -5.41 8.33 8.31
C LEU A 73 -4.65 8.03 9.60
N ALA A 74 -3.42 8.48 9.70
CA ALA A 74 -2.54 8.17 10.82
C ALA A 74 -3.18 8.52 12.16
N SER A 75 -3.13 7.57 13.09
CA SER A 75 -3.66 7.70 14.45
C SER A 75 -2.58 7.33 15.45
N GLY A 76 -2.08 8.31 16.17
CA GLY A 76 -1.03 8.17 17.17
C GLY A 76 0.37 8.05 16.61
N TYR A 77 0.59 7.31 15.54
CA TYR A 77 1.91 7.11 14.94
C TYR A 77 1.89 7.18 13.42
N VAL A 78 3.00 7.65 12.86
CA VAL A 78 3.38 7.47 11.45
C VAL A 78 4.62 6.57 11.39
N ASN A 79 4.66 5.69 10.40
CA ASN A 79 5.69 4.66 10.27
C ASN A 79 6.39 4.64 8.90
N PHE A 80 6.07 5.59 8.01
CA PHE A 80 6.79 5.83 6.76
C PHE A 80 6.59 7.26 6.27
N VAL A 81 7.56 7.77 5.51
CA VAL A 81 7.45 9.07 4.82
C VAL A 81 6.35 9.00 3.76
N GLY A 82 5.42 9.95 3.78
CA GLY A 82 4.29 9.96 2.86
C GLY A 82 3.01 9.32 3.43
N GLN A 83 3.02 8.78 4.66
CA GLN A 83 1.79 8.25 5.28
C GLN A 83 0.73 9.36 5.42
N PRO A 84 -0.52 9.12 4.96
CA PRO A 84 -1.59 10.11 5.10
C PRO A 84 -1.95 10.37 6.56
N VAL A 85 -2.04 11.65 6.94
CA VAL A 85 -2.39 12.09 8.31
C VAL A 85 -3.73 12.81 8.34
N ALA A 86 -3.97 13.68 7.36
CA ALA A 86 -5.22 14.39 7.18
C ALA A 86 -5.50 14.62 5.69
N ALA A 87 -6.72 15.04 5.37
CA ALA A 87 -7.12 15.36 4.01
C ALA A 87 -7.98 16.63 3.98
N VAL A 88 -7.88 17.39 2.91
CA VAL A 88 -8.67 18.61 2.65
C VAL A 88 -9.42 18.51 1.34
N LEU A 89 -10.52 19.22 1.22
CA LEU A 89 -11.39 19.24 0.02
C LEU A 89 -11.44 20.66 -0.52
N GLY A 90 -11.19 20.83 -1.81
CA GLY A 90 -11.35 22.08 -2.55
C GLY A 90 -12.23 21.90 -3.77
N ASN A 91 -12.78 23.00 -4.32
CA ASN A 91 -13.56 23.00 -5.56
C ASN A 91 -12.65 22.92 -6.80
N SER A 92 -11.35 23.09 -6.62
CA SER A 92 -10.32 22.91 -7.64
C SER A 92 -9.09 22.23 -7.05
N ARG A 93 -8.17 21.76 -7.92
CA ARG A 93 -6.89 21.20 -7.48
C ARG A 93 -6.04 22.23 -6.75
N TYR A 94 -6.07 23.48 -7.20
CA TYR A 94 -5.30 24.58 -6.63
C TYR A 94 -5.84 24.96 -5.26
N GLU A 95 -7.16 25.11 -5.12
CA GLU A 95 -7.79 25.37 -3.82
C GLU A 95 -7.50 24.26 -2.81
N ALA A 96 -7.58 23.00 -3.24
CA ALA A 96 -7.24 21.88 -2.36
C ALA A 96 -5.75 21.86 -1.94
N GLU A 97 -4.85 22.33 -2.80
CA GLU A 97 -3.42 22.49 -2.49
C GLU A 97 -3.21 23.59 -1.45
N ASP A 98 -3.82 24.77 -1.67
CA ASP A 98 -3.73 25.90 -0.73
C ASP A 98 -4.31 25.55 0.64
N LEU A 99 -5.40 24.77 0.69
CA LEU A 99 -6.02 24.32 1.93
C LEU A 99 -5.15 23.38 2.76
N LEU A 100 -4.11 22.76 2.20
CA LEU A 100 -3.15 21.96 2.99
C LEU A 100 -2.48 22.80 4.08
N GLU A 101 -2.21 24.08 3.83
CA GLU A 101 -1.59 25.00 4.79
C GLU A 101 -2.47 25.28 6.02
N SER A 102 -3.78 25.04 5.91
CA SER A 102 -4.73 25.19 7.03
C SER A 102 -4.68 24.05 8.04
N VAL A 103 -3.95 22.98 7.75
CA VAL A 103 -3.86 21.80 8.62
C VAL A 103 -2.55 21.84 9.41
N GLU A 104 -2.69 21.87 10.72
CA GLU A 104 -1.55 21.83 11.64
C GLU A 104 -1.34 20.40 12.15
N VAL A 105 -0.11 19.89 12.09
CA VAL A 105 0.25 18.56 12.63
C VAL A 105 1.51 18.68 13.47
N ASP A 106 1.44 18.23 14.71
CA ASP A 106 2.59 18.18 15.62
C ASP A 106 3.13 16.75 15.69
N TYR A 107 4.43 16.62 15.52
CA TYR A 107 5.14 15.35 15.53
C TYR A 107 6.22 15.31 16.61
N GLU A 108 6.38 14.17 17.24
CA GLU A 108 7.57 13.79 18.02
C GLU A 108 8.33 12.72 17.24
N PRO A 109 9.47 13.06 16.60
CA PRO A 109 10.25 12.09 15.84
C PRO A 109 10.73 10.93 16.69
N LEU A 110 10.69 9.73 16.13
CA LEU A 110 11.17 8.49 16.73
C LEU A 110 12.23 7.85 15.84
N LYS A 111 13.07 6.97 16.42
CA LYS A 111 14.03 6.21 15.64
C LYS A 111 13.29 5.31 14.64
N PRO A 112 13.50 5.46 13.32
CA PRO A 112 12.91 4.58 12.32
C PRO A 112 13.63 3.23 12.28
N VAL A 113 12.95 2.21 11.77
CA VAL A 113 13.50 0.90 11.46
C VAL A 113 13.38 0.70 9.95
N VAL A 114 14.49 0.81 9.24
CA VAL A 114 14.52 0.85 7.76
C VAL A 114 15.36 -0.27 7.13
N ASP A 115 16.08 -1.02 7.96
CA ASP A 115 16.91 -2.14 7.51
C ASP A 115 16.35 -3.46 8.02
N ILE A 116 16.42 -4.51 7.16
CA ILE A 116 15.90 -5.85 7.49
C ILE A 116 16.63 -6.45 8.71
N GLU A 117 17.96 -6.33 8.76
CA GLU A 117 18.74 -6.93 9.85
C GLU A 117 18.52 -6.18 11.16
N GLU A 118 18.33 -4.85 11.10
CA GLU A 118 17.94 -4.06 12.27
C GLU A 118 16.53 -4.44 12.74
N ALA A 119 15.58 -4.61 11.81
CA ALA A 119 14.21 -4.99 12.13
C ALA A 119 14.11 -6.33 12.87
N LEU A 120 14.99 -7.29 12.56
CA LEU A 120 15.04 -8.59 13.23
C LEU A 120 15.57 -8.52 14.68
N LYS A 121 16.29 -7.46 15.04
CA LYS A 121 16.98 -7.29 16.33
C LYS A 121 16.33 -6.27 17.25
N THR A 122 15.41 -5.43 16.70
CA THR A 122 14.79 -4.34 17.45
C THR A 122 13.40 -4.73 17.97
N GLU A 123 12.93 -3.99 18.97
CA GLU A 123 11.57 -4.10 19.48
C GLU A 123 10.54 -3.85 18.37
N PRO A 124 9.37 -4.50 18.43
CA PRO A 124 8.32 -4.32 17.43
C PRO A 124 7.89 -2.85 17.28
N ILE A 125 7.75 -2.39 16.03
CA ILE A 125 7.25 -1.03 15.78
C ILE A 125 5.74 -0.90 16.03
N HIS A 126 5.00 -2.01 15.96
CA HIS A 126 3.57 -2.05 16.25
C HIS A 126 3.32 -2.64 17.64
N GLN A 127 2.57 -1.91 18.45
CA GLN A 127 2.13 -2.39 19.77
C GLN A 127 1.25 -3.65 19.60
N GLY A 128 1.54 -4.67 20.42
CA GLY A 128 0.80 -5.94 20.37
C GLY A 128 1.40 -7.01 19.47
N LEU A 129 2.44 -6.71 18.70
CA LEU A 129 3.28 -7.73 18.05
C LEU A 129 4.40 -8.18 18.97
N LYS A 130 4.85 -9.43 18.79
CA LYS A 130 6.00 -10.00 19.53
C LYS A 130 7.33 -9.75 18.83
N SER A 131 7.31 -9.47 17.54
CA SER A 131 8.49 -9.16 16.71
C SER A 131 8.07 -8.36 15.49
N ASN A 132 9.04 -7.85 14.72
CA ASN A 132 8.79 -7.21 13.42
C ASN A 132 8.60 -8.24 12.29
N VAL A 133 8.52 -9.53 12.58
CA VAL A 133 8.24 -10.57 11.58
C VAL A 133 6.73 -10.79 11.49
N PHE A 134 6.13 -10.42 10.37
CA PHE A 134 4.68 -10.57 10.15
C PHE A 134 4.26 -11.99 9.81
N ALA A 135 5.08 -12.70 9.02
CA ALA A 135 4.81 -14.07 8.61
C ALA A 135 6.11 -14.84 8.45
N ALA A 136 6.06 -16.13 8.71
CA ALA A 136 7.16 -17.06 8.47
C ALA A 136 6.61 -18.36 7.87
N HIS A 137 7.31 -18.87 6.87
CA HIS A 137 6.98 -20.14 6.21
C HIS A 137 8.25 -20.97 6.06
N THR A 138 8.13 -22.29 6.22
CA THR A 138 9.19 -23.24 5.90
C THR A 138 8.69 -24.11 4.78
N LEU A 139 9.49 -24.24 3.73
CA LEU A 139 9.22 -25.07 2.56
C LEU A 139 10.28 -26.18 2.50
N GLY A 140 9.89 -27.34 2.00
CA GLY A 140 10.78 -28.49 1.90
C GLY A 140 10.95 -29.25 3.22
N SER A 141 11.84 -30.22 3.21
CA SER A 141 12.18 -31.07 4.34
C SER A 141 13.70 -31.14 4.54
N LYS A 142 14.14 -31.49 5.75
CA LYS A 142 15.54 -31.86 5.98
C LYS A 142 15.89 -33.05 5.10
N PHE A 143 17.04 -32.99 4.48
CA PHE A 143 17.54 -34.00 3.58
C PHE A 143 19.02 -34.32 3.87
N GLU A 144 19.41 -35.54 3.65
CA GLU A 144 20.83 -35.89 3.63
C GLU A 144 21.35 -35.59 2.23
N VAL A 145 22.44 -34.84 2.17
CA VAL A 145 23.02 -34.38 0.90
C VAL A 145 24.39 -35.02 0.71
N ASP A 146 24.55 -35.74 -0.39
CA ASP A 146 25.84 -36.19 -0.86
C ASP A 146 26.46 -35.06 -1.72
N PHE A 147 27.52 -34.41 -1.22
CA PHE A 147 28.16 -33.27 -1.86
C PHE A 147 29.69 -33.35 -1.75
N ASP A 148 30.38 -32.71 -2.67
CA ASP A 148 31.83 -32.54 -2.65
C ASP A 148 32.25 -31.14 -2.26
N LEU A 149 31.36 -30.15 -2.48
CA LEU A 149 31.59 -28.74 -2.13
C LEU A 149 30.30 -28.07 -1.66
N VAL A 150 30.47 -27.02 -0.83
CA VAL A 150 29.41 -26.14 -0.36
C VAL A 150 29.79 -24.71 -0.71
N LEU A 151 28.85 -23.99 -1.31
CA LEU A 151 28.94 -22.56 -1.58
C LEU A 151 27.94 -21.83 -0.69
N GLU A 152 28.41 -20.84 0.04
CA GLU A 152 27.55 -19.98 0.88
C GLU A 152 27.70 -18.54 0.41
N ASP A 153 26.57 -17.84 0.27
CA ASP A 153 26.57 -16.42 -0.06
C ASP A 153 25.32 -15.73 0.49
N THR A 154 25.41 -14.39 0.54
CA THR A 154 24.33 -13.52 0.98
C THR A 154 23.98 -12.55 -0.13
N PHE A 155 22.72 -12.61 -0.57
CA PHE A 155 22.19 -11.75 -1.63
C PHE A 155 21.27 -10.68 -1.03
N ARG A 156 21.52 -9.43 -1.37
CA ARG A 156 20.67 -8.30 -1.01
C ARG A 156 20.02 -7.73 -2.27
N ILE A 157 18.71 -7.57 -2.24
CA ILE A 157 17.91 -6.97 -3.31
C ILE A 157 17.26 -5.73 -2.72
N GLU A 158 17.52 -4.58 -3.34
CA GLU A 158 16.98 -3.30 -2.87
C GLU A 158 15.48 -3.14 -3.19
N ARG A 159 14.80 -2.26 -2.47
CA ARG A 159 13.42 -1.89 -2.75
C ARG A 159 13.31 -1.12 -4.06
N VAL A 160 12.24 -1.37 -4.81
CA VAL A 160 11.97 -0.73 -6.11
C VAL A 160 10.57 -0.15 -6.13
N ALA A 161 10.44 1.13 -6.46
CA ALA A 161 9.17 1.75 -6.78
C ALA A 161 8.72 1.36 -8.18
N ALA A 162 7.48 0.94 -8.34
CA ALA A 162 6.92 0.51 -9.63
C ALA A 162 6.82 1.65 -10.66
N ASN A 163 6.52 2.83 -10.21
CA ASN A 163 6.52 4.09 -10.95
C ASN A 163 5.82 4.06 -12.33
N PRO A 164 4.53 3.65 -12.42
CA PRO A 164 3.78 3.65 -13.68
C PRO A 164 3.63 5.07 -14.23
N ILE A 165 3.50 5.19 -15.58
CA ILE A 165 3.33 6.50 -16.25
C ILE A 165 2.05 7.19 -15.74
N GLU A 166 0.94 6.47 -15.68
CA GLU A 166 -0.26 6.93 -14.97
C GLU A 166 -0.09 6.68 -13.47
N PRO A 167 -0.04 7.72 -12.61
CA PRO A 167 -0.08 7.55 -11.16
C PRO A 167 -1.40 6.92 -10.71
N ARG A 168 -1.54 6.65 -9.40
CA ARG A 168 -2.81 6.19 -8.84
C ARG A 168 -3.86 7.31 -8.92
N GLY A 169 -5.12 6.93 -9.08
CA GLY A 169 -6.23 7.88 -9.09
C GLY A 169 -7.55 7.21 -8.76
N VAL A 170 -8.45 8.00 -8.18
CA VAL A 170 -9.81 7.58 -7.85
C VAL A 170 -10.77 8.76 -7.97
N ILE A 171 -11.98 8.47 -8.44
CA ILE A 171 -13.14 9.34 -8.29
C ILE A 171 -14.20 8.52 -7.55
N ALA A 172 -14.68 9.03 -6.43
CA ALA A 172 -15.76 8.43 -5.67
C ALA A 172 -17.00 9.31 -5.72
N TYR A 173 -18.16 8.71 -5.96
CA TYR A 173 -19.44 9.41 -5.93
C TYR A 173 -20.51 8.57 -5.27
N TYR A 174 -21.02 9.05 -4.14
CA TYR A 174 -22.15 8.48 -3.44
C TYR A 174 -23.43 9.23 -3.78
N ASP A 175 -24.34 8.60 -4.54
CA ASP A 175 -25.59 9.20 -5.03
C ASP A 175 -26.75 9.16 -4.01
N GLY A 176 -26.49 8.65 -2.80
CA GLY A 176 -27.49 8.46 -1.75
C GLY A 176 -27.89 7.01 -1.55
N SER A 177 -27.69 6.16 -2.55
CA SER A 177 -27.99 4.73 -2.51
C SER A 177 -26.77 3.86 -2.81
N ARG A 178 -25.91 4.31 -3.72
CA ARG A 178 -24.75 3.57 -4.20
C ARG A 178 -23.50 4.43 -4.23
N LEU A 179 -22.39 3.81 -3.81
CA LEU A 179 -21.04 4.37 -3.93
C LEU A 179 -20.42 3.91 -5.26
N ASN A 180 -20.38 4.80 -6.23
CA ASN A 180 -19.73 4.58 -7.54
C ASN A 180 -18.28 5.06 -7.45
N VAL A 181 -17.32 4.19 -7.85
CA VAL A 181 -15.90 4.47 -7.73
C VAL A 181 -15.20 4.17 -9.05
N TRP A 182 -14.72 5.20 -9.74
CA TRP A 182 -13.83 5.06 -10.90
C TRP A 182 -12.39 5.05 -10.40
N VAL A 183 -11.64 4.05 -10.80
CA VAL A 183 -10.29 3.84 -10.25
C VAL A 183 -9.35 3.21 -11.28
N SER A 184 -8.10 3.63 -11.27
CA SER A 184 -7.01 2.94 -11.96
C SER A 184 -6.52 1.80 -11.06
N THR A 185 -6.88 0.57 -11.39
CA THR A 185 -6.59 -0.61 -10.55
C THR A 185 -6.30 -1.86 -11.37
N GLN A 186 -5.52 -2.76 -10.81
CA GLN A 186 -5.30 -4.11 -11.33
C GLN A 186 -6.30 -5.14 -10.74
N SER A 187 -7.13 -4.73 -9.75
CA SER A 187 -8.06 -5.64 -9.06
C SER A 187 -9.31 -4.91 -8.58
N VAL A 188 -10.33 -4.89 -9.42
CA VAL A 188 -11.64 -4.29 -9.14
C VAL A 188 -12.29 -4.88 -7.88
N PHE A 189 -12.24 -6.21 -7.75
CA PHE A 189 -12.86 -6.90 -6.61
C PHE A 189 -12.13 -6.65 -5.29
N SER A 190 -10.81 -6.52 -5.31
CA SER A 190 -10.04 -6.17 -4.10
C SER A 190 -10.39 -4.76 -3.62
N VAL A 191 -10.49 -3.79 -4.54
CA VAL A 191 -10.92 -2.43 -4.22
C VAL A 191 -12.34 -2.42 -3.67
N LYS A 192 -13.27 -3.13 -4.33
CA LYS A 192 -14.67 -3.22 -3.88
C LYS A 192 -14.80 -3.76 -2.47
N ARG A 193 -14.24 -4.94 -2.20
CA ARG A 193 -14.27 -5.58 -0.87
C ARG A 193 -13.59 -4.73 0.19
N GLY A 194 -12.43 -4.18 -0.17
CA GLY A 194 -11.66 -3.34 0.75
C GLY A 194 -12.40 -2.06 1.13
N LEU A 195 -13.04 -1.36 0.17
CA LEU A 195 -13.86 -0.18 0.45
C LEU A 195 -15.04 -0.53 1.36
N ALA A 196 -15.77 -1.60 1.04
CA ALA A 196 -16.90 -2.06 1.84
C ALA A 196 -16.47 -2.36 3.28
N SER A 197 -15.39 -3.12 3.45
CA SER A 197 -14.85 -3.47 4.77
C SER A 197 -14.36 -2.25 5.56
N SER A 198 -13.57 -1.37 4.92
CA SER A 198 -13.00 -0.18 5.60
C SER A 198 -14.04 0.85 5.99
N LEU A 199 -15.13 0.97 5.22
CA LEU A 199 -16.23 1.91 5.48
C LEU A 199 -17.38 1.30 6.29
N GLY A 200 -17.35 -0.01 6.55
CA GLY A 200 -18.42 -0.72 7.28
C GLY A 200 -19.76 -0.74 6.53
N ILE A 201 -19.74 -0.79 5.19
CA ILE A 201 -20.94 -0.80 4.33
C ILE A 201 -21.03 -2.11 3.54
N PRO A 202 -22.27 -2.54 3.15
CA PRO A 202 -22.41 -3.73 2.33
C PRO A 202 -21.72 -3.63 0.97
N GLU A 203 -21.10 -4.71 0.49
CA GLU A 203 -20.50 -4.76 -0.84
C GLU A 203 -21.49 -4.45 -1.99
N SER A 204 -22.78 -4.74 -1.78
CA SER A 204 -23.85 -4.45 -2.74
C SER A 204 -24.04 -2.96 -2.99
N VAL A 205 -23.67 -2.11 -2.03
CA VAL A 205 -23.70 -0.65 -2.14
C VAL A 205 -22.54 -0.11 -2.96
N VAL A 206 -21.42 -0.87 -3.05
CA VAL A 206 -20.19 -0.42 -3.73
C VAL A 206 -20.15 -0.91 -5.16
N ARG A 207 -20.02 0.02 -6.12
CA ARG A 207 -19.76 -0.26 -7.54
C ARG A 207 -18.41 0.30 -7.93
N VAL A 208 -17.46 -0.58 -8.29
CA VAL A 208 -16.14 -0.18 -8.79
C VAL A 208 -16.14 -0.26 -10.31
N ILE A 209 -15.68 0.80 -10.96
CA ILE A 209 -15.59 0.97 -12.40
C ILE A 209 -14.11 1.16 -12.73
N GLN A 210 -13.55 0.21 -13.46
CA GLN A 210 -12.17 0.32 -13.91
C GLN A 210 -12.09 1.30 -15.08
N ALA A 211 -11.26 2.34 -14.94
CA ALA A 211 -10.81 3.16 -16.04
C ALA A 211 -9.69 2.44 -16.82
N ASP A 212 -9.29 2.99 -17.96
CA ASP A 212 -8.05 2.54 -18.59
C ASP A 212 -6.89 2.70 -17.61
N THR A 213 -6.00 1.72 -17.60
CA THR A 213 -4.90 1.68 -16.65
C THR A 213 -3.56 1.86 -17.36
N GLY A 214 -2.91 2.99 -17.11
CA GLY A 214 -1.64 3.40 -17.70
C GLY A 214 -0.42 2.80 -17.01
N GLY A 215 -0.43 1.48 -16.79
CA GLY A 215 0.57 0.72 -16.06
C GLY A 215 0.19 0.48 -14.60
N GLY A 216 0.68 -0.62 -14.02
CA GLY A 216 0.38 -0.98 -12.64
C GLY A 216 1.55 -1.65 -11.93
N PHE A 217 2.19 -2.66 -12.58
CA PHE A 217 3.39 -3.36 -12.10
C PHE A 217 3.30 -3.86 -10.66
N GLY A 218 2.08 -4.22 -10.21
CA GLY A 218 1.77 -4.64 -8.84
C GLY A 218 1.37 -3.48 -7.90
N SER A 219 1.75 -2.24 -8.16
CA SER A 219 1.45 -1.11 -7.26
C SER A 219 -0.02 -0.70 -7.24
N LYS A 220 -0.83 -1.11 -8.23
CA LYS A 220 -2.27 -0.86 -8.28
C LYS A 220 -3.12 -2.10 -7.94
N GLY A 221 -2.51 -3.12 -7.31
CA GLY A 221 -3.18 -4.39 -7.02
C GLY A 221 -4.08 -4.40 -5.79
N GLY A 222 -3.97 -3.42 -4.90
CA GLY A 222 -4.68 -3.37 -3.63
C GLY A 222 -5.49 -2.11 -3.40
N LEU A 223 -6.09 -2.04 -2.20
CA LEU A 223 -6.75 -0.83 -1.70
C LEU A 223 -5.70 0.11 -1.09
N TYR A 224 -5.93 1.41 -1.26
CA TYR A 224 -5.10 2.46 -0.67
C TYR A 224 -5.93 3.37 0.24
N PRO A 225 -5.29 3.99 1.26
CA PRO A 225 -5.96 4.92 2.18
C PRO A 225 -6.73 6.02 1.45
N GLU A 226 -6.13 6.58 0.42
CA GLU A 226 -6.68 7.69 -0.36
C GLU A 226 -8.03 7.33 -1.01
N TYR A 227 -8.21 6.07 -1.43
CA TYR A 227 -9.47 5.62 -2.02
C TYR A 227 -10.60 5.60 -0.97
N VAL A 228 -10.26 5.17 0.26
CA VAL A 228 -11.21 5.12 1.37
C VAL A 228 -11.61 6.52 1.80
N VAL A 229 -10.63 7.44 1.92
CA VAL A 229 -10.90 8.83 2.33
C VAL A 229 -11.73 9.56 1.27
N ALA A 230 -11.41 9.37 -0.04
CA ALA A 230 -12.20 9.96 -1.13
C ALA A 230 -13.66 9.43 -1.12
N ALA A 231 -13.84 8.13 -0.89
CA ALA A 231 -15.16 7.52 -0.77
C ALA A 231 -15.93 8.07 0.45
N TYR A 232 -15.29 8.14 1.61
CA TYR A 232 -15.86 8.74 2.83
C TYR A 232 -16.27 10.20 2.61
N ALA A 233 -15.37 11.00 2.02
CA ALA A 233 -15.62 12.40 1.73
C ALA A 233 -16.82 12.60 0.79
N SER A 234 -16.96 11.73 -0.24
CA SER A 234 -18.11 11.74 -1.12
C SER A 234 -19.41 11.36 -0.40
N MET A 235 -19.38 10.38 0.49
CA MET A 235 -20.56 10.00 1.29
C MET A 235 -20.99 11.16 2.21
N LYS A 236 -20.03 11.89 2.77
CA LYS A 236 -20.28 13.06 3.66
C LYS A 236 -20.83 14.26 2.90
N THR A 237 -20.25 14.58 1.74
CA THR A 237 -20.60 15.80 0.99
C THR A 237 -21.70 15.59 -0.04
N ARG A 238 -22.03 14.35 -0.39
CA ARG A 238 -22.95 13.98 -1.49
C ARG A 238 -22.50 14.52 -2.84
N ARG A 239 -21.20 14.82 -2.98
CA ARG A 239 -20.57 15.30 -4.21
C ARG A 239 -19.53 14.31 -4.69
N PRO A 240 -19.23 14.26 -6.00
CA PRO A 240 -18.08 13.50 -6.47
C PRO A 240 -16.79 14.05 -5.87
N VAL A 241 -15.87 13.15 -5.47
CA VAL A 241 -14.56 13.51 -4.91
C VAL A 241 -13.47 12.82 -5.72
N LYS A 242 -12.54 13.60 -6.26
CA LYS A 242 -11.44 13.15 -7.10
C LYS A 242 -10.11 13.33 -6.40
N TRP A 243 -9.31 12.27 -6.39
CA TRP A 243 -7.91 12.30 -6.06
C TRP A 243 -7.08 11.77 -7.22
N ILE A 244 -6.04 12.50 -7.57
CA ILE A 244 -4.99 12.04 -8.48
C ILE A 244 -3.66 12.24 -7.76
N GLU A 245 -2.91 11.15 -7.68
CA GLU A 245 -1.60 11.10 -7.07
C GLU A 245 -0.60 11.98 -7.83
N SER A 246 0.22 12.73 -7.13
CA SER A 246 1.40 13.37 -7.72
C SER A 246 2.55 12.36 -7.87
N ARG A 247 3.55 12.68 -8.67
CA ARG A 247 4.72 11.81 -8.83
C ARG A 247 5.51 11.66 -7.53
N THR A 248 5.61 12.73 -6.74
CA THR A 248 6.25 12.72 -5.42
C THR A 248 5.50 11.78 -4.47
N GLU A 249 4.17 11.88 -4.41
CA GLU A 249 3.36 10.97 -3.61
C GLU A 249 3.51 9.51 -4.05
N ASN A 250 3.60 9.26 -5.36
CA ASN A 250 3.77 7.90 -5.90
C ASN A 250 5.08 7.26 -5.40
N ILE A 251 6.17 7.99 -5.42
CA ILE A 251 7.47 7.50 -4.95
C ILE A 251 7.46 7.28 -3.43
N GLN A 252 6.83 8.16 -2.66
CA GLN A 252 6.85 8.11 -1.20
C GLN A 252 5.81 7.15 -0.61
N ALA A 253 4.63 7.06 -1.21
CA ALA A 253 3.45 6.47 -0.57
C ALA A 253 2.83 5.29 -1.33
N SER A 254 3.39 4.88 -2.48
CA SER A 254 2.96 3.64 -3.13
C SER A 254 3.66 2.42 -2.51
N ASN A 255 3.07 1.25 -2.70
CA ASN A 255 3.70 0.00 -2.30
C ASN A 255 4.93 -0.28 -3.17
N HIS A 256 6.08 -0.42 -2.54
CA HIS A 256 7.31 -0.83 -3.22
C HIS A 256 7.36 -2.37 -3.33
N GLY A 257 8.09 -2.83 -4.33
CA GLY A 257 8.40 -4.25 -4.51
C GLY A 257 9.85 -4.57 -4.16
N ARG A 258 10.22 -5.86 -4.30
CA ARG A 258 11.56 -6.39 -4.02
C ARG A 258 11.90 -6.30 -2.52
N GLY A 259 13.01 -5.66 -2.15
CA GLY A 259 13.45 -5.56 -0.75
C GLY A 259 13.60 -6.93 -0.10
N ALA A 260 14.75 -7.59 -0.30
CA ALA A 260 14.99 -8.91 0.26
C ALA A 260 16.45 -9.10 0.66
N LEU A 261 16.65 -9.93 1.68
CA LEU A 261 17.95 -10.44 2.12
C LEU A 261 17.88 -11.96 2.14
N ALA A 262 18.73 -12.62 1.37
CA ALA A 262 18.76 -14.08 1.25
C ALA A 262 20.13 -14.61 1.65
N HIS A 263 20.17 -15.43 2.69
CA HIS A 263 21.33 -16.27 3.02
C HIS A 263 21.13 -17.63 2.38
N MET A 264 22.03 -18.01 1.49
CA MET A 264 21.89 -19.20 0.68
C MET A 264 23.11 -20.12 0.86
N LYS A 265 22.82 -21.43 0.90
CA LYS A 265 23.83 -22.48 0.97
C LYS A 265 23.50 -23.52 -0.12
N LEU A 266 24.39 -23.63 -1.09
CA LEU A 266 24.28 -24.57 -2.21
C LEU A 266 25.25 -25.73 -2.02
N TYR A 267 24.73 -26.95 -2.15
CA TYR A 267 25.49 -28.20 -2.11
C TYR A 267 25.67 -28.72 -3.53
N ALA A 268 26.89 -29.06 -3.91
CA ALA A 268 27.16 -29.51 -5.27
C ALA A 268 28.25 -30.61 -5.32
N LYS A 269 28.25 -31.36 -6.42
CA LYS A 269 29.32 -32.29 -6.82
C LYS A 269 30.38 -31.57 -7.63
N ASN A 270 31.61 -32.09 -7.64
CA ASN A 270 32.69 -31.60 -8.51
C ASN A 270 32.32 -31.65 -9.99
N SER A 271 31.35 -32.47 -10.39
CA SER A 271 30.79 -32.53 -11.74
C SER A 271 29.92 -31.29 -12.10
N GLY A 272 29.67 -30.38 -11.15
CA GLY A 272 28.74 -29.26 -11.32
C GLY A 272 27.28 -29.57 -11.03
N ARG A 273 26.95 -30.82 -10.66
CA ARG A 273 25.58 -31.18 -10.29
C ARG A 273 25.21 -30.61 -8.92
N VAL A 274 24.16 -29.80 -8.86
CA VAL A 274 23.54 -29.30 -7.61
C VAL A 274 22.80 -30.47 -6.96
N THR A 275 23.04 -30.71 -5.67
CA THR A 275 22.45 -31.82 -4.91
C THR A 275 21.56 -31.32 -3.78
N GLY A 276 21.71 -30.07 -3.36
CA GLY A 276 20.86 -29.47 -2.33
C GLY A 276 20.94 -27.96 -2.30
N LEU A 277 19.90 -27.37 -1.75
CA LEU A 277 19.81 -25.91 -1.50
C LEU A 277 19.14 -25.67 -0.15
N GLU A 278 19.79 -24.87 0.68
CA GLU A 278 19.18 -24.25 1.85
C GLU A 278 19.13 -22.73 1.63
N ALA A 279 18.02 -22.12 1.96
CA ALA A 279 17.87 -20.68 1.85
C ALA A 279 17.08 -20.12 3.03
N GLN A 280 17.57 -19.04 3.61
CA GLN A 280 16.84 -18.22 4.58
C GLN A 280 16.62 -16.86 3.96
N VAL A 281 15.36 -16.59 3.59
CA VAL A 281 14.98 -15.38 2.86
C VAL A 281 14.12 -14.49 3.73
N TYR A 282 14.56 -13.26 3.91
CA TYR A 282 13.82 -12.20 4.58
C TYR A 282 13.30 -11.24 3.52
N VAL A 283 11.99 -10.96 3.54
CA VAL A 283 11.34 -10.04 2.60
C VAL A 283 10.84 -8.83 3.37
N ASP A 284 11.23 -7.64 2.91
CA ASP A 284 10.77 -6.38 3.49
C ASP A 284 9.30 -6.12 3.08
N ALA A 285 8.40 -6.31 4.04
CA ALA A 285 6.97 -6.06 3.87
C ALA A 285 6.59 -4.58 4.02
N GLY A 286 7.53 -3.70 4.39
CA GLY A 286 7.26 -2.31 4.70
C GLY A 286 6.67 -2.09 6.10
N ALA A 287 6.17 -0.89 6.32
CA ALA A 287 5.71 -0.46 7.64
C ALA A 287 4.41 -1.14 8.13
N TYR A 288 3.62 -1.70 7.23
CA TYR A 288 2.32 -2.30 7.53
C TYR A 288 2.09 -3.58 6.73
N ALA A 289 1.32 -4.50 7.29
CA ALA A 289 0.96 -5.78 6.65
C ALA A 289 -0.12 -5.59 5.56
N VAL A 290 0.16 -4.78 4.56
CA VAL A 290 -0.74 -4.50 3.43
C VAL A 290 -0.05 -4.69 2.09
N GLY A 291 -0.82 -5.06 1.05
CA GLY A 291 -0.31 -5.22 -0.31
C GLY A 291 0.26 -6.60 -0.61
N LEU A 292 0.89 -6.71 -1.79
CA LEU A 292 1.37 -7.99 -2.34
C LEU A 292 2.67 -8.50 -1.71
N ASN A 293 3.43 -7.64 -1.03
CA ASN A 293 4.74 -8.01 -0.48
C ASN A 293 4.69 -9.14 0.55
N ILE A 294 3.55 -9.30 1.25
CA ILE A 294 3.36 -10.40 2.20
C ILE A 294 3.08 -11.76 1.53
N PHE A 295 2.91 -11.80 0.22
CA PHE A 295 2.75 -13.05 -0.55
C PHE A 295 4.07 -13.56 -1.13
N ALA A 296 5.16 -12.79 -1.08
CA ALA A 296 6.44 -13.17 -1.68
C ALA A 296 6.92 -14.59 -1.30
N PRO A 297 6.77 -15.06 -0.04
CA PRO A 297 7.15 -16.43 0.33
C PRO A 297 6.40 -17.53 -0.40
N ARG A 298 5.20 -17.25 -0.94
CA ARG A 298 4.39 -18.24 -1.67
C ARG A 298 4.82 -18.44 -3.12
N PHE A 299 5.60 -17.52 -3.67
CA PHE A 299 6.06 -17.56 -5.07
C PHE A 299 7.49 -18.10 -5.23
N ILE A 300 8.13 -18.52 -4.14
CA ILE A 300 9.50 -19.07 -4.14
C ILE A 300 9.49 -20.62 -4.17
N GLY A 301 8.33 -21.23 -4.29
CA GLY A 301 8.16 -22.69 -4.36
C GLY A 301 8.22 -23.25 -5.77
#